data_b3767e71bc4869b0e36c35182a6ad382
#
_entry.id   b3767e71bc4869b0e36c35182a6ad382
#
_cell.length_a   1.000
_cell.length_b   1.000
_cell.length_c   1.000
_cell.angle_alpha   90.00
_cell.angle_beta   90.00
_cell.angle_gamma   90.00
#
_symmetry.space_group_name_H-M   'P 1'
#
loop_
_entity.id
_entity.type
_entity.pdbx_description
1 polymer ?
#
loop_
_entity_poly.entity_id
_entity_poly.type
_entity_poly.pdbx_seq_one_letter_code
_entity_poly.pdbx_strand_id
1 'polypeptide(L)'
;MVLALVAAALATGCAGETSVASPSRGRAVAEEWCAECHRIAPDQPTGMRPGHVLPPPVDAPSFMAVAHKPYADQAYLTGFLSELHLPMPTFRLSPLQREDVVAYLLSLRATP
;
A
#
# COMPACT_ATOMS: atom_id res chain seq x y z
N MET A 1 -23.75 -55.22 26.45
CA MET A 1 -23.43 -54.47 25.22
C MET A 1 -23.33 -53.00 25.61
N VAL A 2 -22.12 -52.47 25.72
CA VAL A 2 -21.87 -51.07 26.11
C VAL A 2 -21.38 -50.37 24.84
N LEU A 3 -22.17 -49.42 24.34
CA LEU A 3 -21.77 -48.55 23.21
C LEU A 3 -20.90 -47.44 23.75
N ALA A 4 -19.62 -47.42 23.35
CA ALA A 4 -18.72 -46.30 23.60
C ALA A 4 -18.91 -45.27 22.48
N LEU A 5 -19.43 -44.09 22.82
CA LEU A 5 -19.47 -42.92 21.96
C LEU A 5 -18.07 -42.24 21.97
N VAL A 6 -17.37 -42.32 20.85
CA VAL A 6 -16.15 -41.55 20.63
C VAL A 6 -16.54 -40.16 20.10
N ALA A 7 -16.39 -39.16 20.93
CA ALA A 7 -16.53 -37.76 20.53
C ALA A 7 -15.23 -37.31 19.84
N ALA A 8 -15.30 -37.12 18.51
CA ALA A 8 -14.23 -36.49 17.76
C ALA A 8 -14.26 -34.98 17.95
N ALA A 9 -13.29 -34.44 18.69
CA ALA A 9 -13.09 -32.99 18.81
C ALA A 9 -12.44 -32.47 17.51
N LEU A 10 -13.21 -31.71 16.72
CA LEU A 10 -12.71 -30.94 15.60
C LEU A 10 -11.98 -29.72 16.15
N ALA A 11 -10.65 -29.81 16.22
CA ALA A 11 -9.81 -28.64 16.47
C ALA A 11 -9.80 -27.76 15.23
N THR A 12 -10.62 -26.70 15.24
CA THR A 12 -10.55 -25.63 14.25
C THR A 12 -9.30 -24.82 14.51
N GLY A 13 -8.21 -25.19 13.87
CA GLY A 13 -6.97 -24.39 13.90
C GLY A 13 -7.22 -23.10 13.15
N CYS A 14 -7.24 -21.96 13.85
CA CYS A 14 -7.07 -20.66 13.22
C CYS A 14 -5.63 -20.63 12.67
N ALA A 15 -5.47 -20.95 11.38
CA ALA A 15 -4.25 -20.66 10.67
C ALA A 15 -4.18 -19.13 10.59
N GLY A 16 -3.24 -18.54 11.33
CA GLY A 16 -2.91 -17.11 11.22
C GLY A 16 -2.47 -16.87 9.77
N GLU A 17 -3.35 -16.24 8.98
CA GLU A 17 -2.99 -15.79 7.64
C GLU A 17 -1.86 -14.79 7.77
N THR A 18 -0.67 -15.19 7.43
CA THR A 18 0.44 -14.26 7.15
C THR A 18 0.01 -13.44 5.94
N SER A 19 -0.47 -12.24 6.18
CA SER A 19 -0.94 -11.36 5.12
C SER A 19 0.24 -10.95 4.25
N VAL A 20 0.34 -11.56 3.08
CA VAL A 20 1.34 -11.18 2.06
C VAL A 20 0.98 -9.80 1.51
N ALA A 21 1.99 -8.95 1.31
CA ALA A 21 1.81 -7.63 0.70
C ALA A 21 1.09 -7.73 -0.65
N SER A 22 0.10 -6.85 -0.88
CA SER A 22 -0.77 -6.89 -2.05
C SER A 22 -0.77 -5.57 -2.81
N PRO A 23 -0.40 -5.57 -4.11
CA PRO A 23 -0.48 -4.38 -4.95
C PRO A 23 -1.90 -3.79 -5.05
N SER A 24 -2.92 -4.62 -5.08
CA SER A 24 -4.31 -4.13 -5.14
C SER A 24 -4.75 -3.43 -3.87
N ARG A 25 -4.38 -3.95 -2.70
CA ARG A 25 -4.61 -3.24 -1.43
C ARG A 25 -3.76 -1.98 -1.35
N GLY A 26 -2.52 -2.03 -1.83
CA GLY A 26 -1.65 -0.87 -1.91
C GLY A 26 -2.21 0.25 -2.77
N ARG A 27 -2.83 -0.08 -3.91
CA ARG A 27 -3.56 0.89 -4.73
C ARG A 27 -4.71 1.53 -3.95
N ALA A 28 -5.52 0.75 -3.26
CA ALA A 28 -6.63 1.28 -2.46
C ALA A 28 -6.15 2.23 -1.34
N VAL A 29 -5.06 1.87 -0.65
CA VAL A 29 -4.42 2.75 0.34
C VAL A 29 -3.90 4.04 -0.30
N ALA A 30 -3.28 3.94 -1.48
CA ALA A 30 -2.77 5.10 -2.19
C ALA A 30 -3.90 6.03 -2.67
N GLU A 31 -5.04 5.48 -3.10
CA GLU A 31 -6.24 6.25 -3.45
C GLU A 31 -6.79 7.03 -2.25
N GLU A 32 -6.73 6.45 -1.08
CA GLU A 32 -7.24 7.06 0.16
C GLU A 32 -6.30 8.14 0.71
N TRP A 33 -4.98 7.87 0.74
CA TRP A 33 -4.03 8.69 1.48
C TRP A 33 -3.04 9.48 0.62
N CYS A 34 -2.77 9.06 -0.61
CA CYS A 34 -1.70 9.61 -1.45
C CYS A 34 -2.22 10.41 -2.63
N ALA A 35 -3.39 10.06 -3.17
CA ALA A 35 -3.96 10.66 -4.38
C ALA A 35 -4.35 12.13 -4.22
N GLU A 36 -4.35 12.65 -3.00
CA GLU A 36 -4.56 14.07 -2.72
C GLU A 36 -3.42 14.94 -3.26
N CYS A 37 -2.19 14.41 -3.24
CA CYS A 37 -0.98 15.13 -3.67
C CYS A 37 -0.29 14.45 -4.86
N HIS A 38 -0.36 13.14 -4.98
CA HIS A 38 0.32 12.35 -6.00
C HIS A 38 -0.64 11.88 -7.10
N ARG A 39 -0.14 11.86 -8.34
CA ARG A 39 -0.74 11.01 -9.37
C ARG A 39 -0.31 9.57 -9.08
N ILE A 40 -1.25 8.73 -8.68
CA ILE A 40 -0.94 7.38 -8.19
C ILE A 40 -1.09 6.28 -9.25
N ALA A 41 -1.78 6.54 -10.37
CA ALA A 41 -2.03 5.57 -11.41
C ALA A 41 -1.98 6.20 -12.81
N PRO A 42 -1.61 5.43 -13.86
CA PRO A 42 -1.54 5.94 -15.24
C PRO A 42 -2.88 6.42 -15.76
N ASP A 43 -3.98 5.79 -15.34
CA ASP A 43 -5.35 6.07 -15.72
C ASP A 43 -6.02 7.18 -14.89
N GLN A 44 -5.31 7.70 -13.89
CA GLN A 44 -5.82 8.81 -13.08
C GLN A 44 -5.67 10.12 -13.87
N PRO A 45 -6.76 10.87 -14.12
CA PRO A 45 -6.65 12.22 -14.63
C PRO A 45 -5.90 13.09 -13.63
N THR A 46 -4.99 13.91 -14.11
CA THR A 46 -4.06 14.77 -13.35
C THR A 46 -4.37 14.97 -11.86
N GLY A 47 -3.48 14.48 -11.05
CA GLY A 47 -3.39 14.39 -9.65
C GLY A 47 -4.02 15.43 -8.76
N MET A 48 -5.29 15.40 -8.53
CA MET A 48 -5.96 15.86 -7.31
C MET A 48 -7.40 15.36 -7.33
N ARG A 49 -7.92 14.99 -6.17
CA ARG A 49 -9.36 14.77 -6.01
C ARG A 49 -10.08 16.06 -6.38
N PRO A 50 -11.17 16.01 -7.16
CA PRO A 50 -11.99 17.19 -7.42
C PRO A 50 -12.41 17.87 -6.12
N GLY A 51 -12.12 19.15 -5.98
CA GLY A 51 -12.50 19.95 -4.81
C GLY A 51 -11.39 20.17 -3.76
N HIS A 52 -10.24 19.55 -3.88
CA HIS A 52 -9.08 19.87 -3.04
C HIS A 52 -8.23 20.97 -3.68
N VAL A 53 -8.19 22.11 -3.03
CA VAL A 53 -7.23 23.17 -3.33
C VAL A 53 -6.07 22.97 -2.36
N LEU A 54 -4.97 22.41 -2.86
CA LEU A 54 -3.73 22.42 -2.09
C LEU A 54 -3.21 23.84 -1.98
N PRO A 55 -2.65 24.21 -0.82
CA PRO A 55 -1.81 25.40 -0.76
C PRO A 55 -0.64 25.28 -1.76
N PRO A 56 -0.02 26.38 -2.20
CA PRO A 56 0.84 26.48 -3.39
C PRO A 56 1.89 25.38 -3.50
N PRO A 57 2.42 25.14 -4.68
CA PRO A 57 2.46 23.83 -5.33
C PRO A 57 3.34 22.87 -4.54
N VAL A 58 2.71 21.81 -4.00
CA VAL A 58 3.47 20.61 -3.64
C VAL A 58 3.78 19.92 -4.96
N ASP A 59 5.01 20.01 -5.42
CA ASP A 59 5.50 19.28 -6.58
C ASP A 59 5.74 17.81 -6.18
N ALA A 60 4.62 17.08 -5.98
CA ALA A 60 4.65 15.70 -5.59
C ALA A 60 4.89 14.83 -6.84
N PRO A 61 5.96 13.99 -6.87
CA PRO A 61 6.24 13.14 -8.02
C PRO A 61 5.11 12.12 -8.22
N SER A 62 4.81 11.76 -9.47
CA SER A 62 3.88 10.66 -9.74
C SER A 62 4.46 9.32 -9.25
N PHE A 63 3.59 8.39 -8.89
CA PHE A 63 4.01 7.04 -8.49
C PHE A 63 4.75 6.32 -9.62
N MET A 64 4.37 6.56 -10.89
CA MET A 64 5.08 6.03 -12.06
C MET A 64 6.50 6.57 -12.12
N ALA A 65 6.70 7.87 -11.91
CA ALA A 65 8.04 8.46 -11.89
C ALA A 65 8.89 7.91 -10.74
N VAL A 66 8.31 7.71 -9.55
CA VAL A 66 9.00 7.10 -8.40
C VAL A 66 9.36 5.65 -8.70
N ALA A 67 8.42 4.85 -9.21
CA ALA A 67 8.62 3.43 -9.51
C ALA A 67 9.78 3.19 -10.50
N HIS A 68 10.00 4.09 -11.45
CA HIS A 68 11.05 3.95 -12.46
C HIS A 68 12.41 4.52 -12.03
N LYS A 69 12.55 5.06 -10.82
CA LYS A 69 13.86 5.44 -10.30
C LYS A 69 14.73 4.21 -10.06
N PRO A 70 15.99 4.19 -10.51
CA PRO A 70 16.85 3.01 -10.42
C PRO A 70 17.16 2.58 -8.97
N TYR A 71 17.07 3.52 -8.02
CA TYR A 71 17.30 3.25 -6.60
C TYR A 71 16.02 2.93 -5.80
N ALA A 72 14.84 3.05 -6.42
CA ALA A 72 13.56 2.84 -5.72
C ALA A 72 13.22 1.34 -5.61
N ASP A 73 14.06 0.58 -4.93
CA ASP A 73 13.78 -0.81 -4.58
C ASP A 73 12.89 -0.94 -3.34
N GLN A 74 12.55 -2.16 -2.96
CA GLN A 74 11.69 -2.43 -1.83
C GLN A 74 12.26 -1.86 -0.52
N ALA A 75 13.57 -2.00 -0.28
CA ALA A 75 14.21 -1.54 0.95
C ALA A 75 14.18 -0.01 1.03
N TYR A 76 14.52 0.67 -0.06
CA TYR A 76 14.47 2.11 -0.15
C TYR A 76 13.05 2.66 0.08
N LEU A 77 12.05 2.12 -0.62
CA LEU A 77 10.66 2.57 -0.51
C LEU A 77 10.08 2.31 0.88
N THR A 78 10.39 1.16 1.48
CA THR A 78 9.97 0.84 2.86
C THR A 78 10.60 1.80 3.86
N GLY A 79 11.89 2.07 3.74
CA GLY A 79 12.61 3.03 4.58
C GLY A 79 12.04 4.43 4.42
N PHE A 80 11.88 4.90 3.19
CA PHE A 80 11.31 6.22 2.89
C PHE A 80 9.91 6.40 3.50
N LEU A 81 9.01 5.44 3.31
CA LEU A 81 7.64 5.50 3.85
C LEU A 81 7.58 5.27 5.38
N SER A 82 8.68 4.92 6.01
CA SER A 82 8.77 4.76 7.48
C SER A 82 9.17 6.04 8.19
N GLU A 83 9.68 7.02 7.46
CA GLU A 83 10.18 8.28 7.99
C GLU A 83 9.22 9.43 7.68
N LEU A 84 9.32 10.51 8.45
CA LEU A 84 8.54 11.71 8.23
C LEU A 84 9.23 12.59 7.19
N HIS A 85 8.57 12.83 6.06
CA HIS A 85 9.03 13.73 5.00
C HIS A 85 8.00 14.85 4.82
N LEU A 86 8.15 15.95 5.51
CA LEU A 86 7.24 17.08 5.35
C LEU A 86 7.36 17.71 3.95
N PRO A 87 6.22 18.04 3.31
CA PRO A 87 4.85 18.02 3.81
C PRO A 87 4.12 16.67 3.71
N MET A 88 4.81 15.60 3.32
CA MET A 88 4.24 14.28 3.15
C MET A 88 4.11 13.52 4.49
N PRO A 89 2.91 13.28 5.03
CA PRO A 89 2.73 12.55 6.28
C PRO A 89 2.78 11.03 6.05
N THR A 90 3.71 10.34 6.73
CA THR A 90 3.83 8.87 6.65
C THR A 90 3.31 8.13 7.89
N PHE A 91 3.09 8.85 9.00
CA PHE A 91 2.70 8.26 10.28
C PHE A 91 1.29 7.64 10.30
N ARG A 92 0.48 7.84 9.26
CA ARG A 92 -0.87 7.27 9.15
C ARG A 92 -0.90 5.84 8.63
N LEU A 93 0.18 5.38 8.00
CA LEU A 93 0.24 4.03 7.45
C LEU A 93 0.65 3.02 8.52
N SER A 94 -0.17 1.97 8.68
CA SER A 94 0.27 0.78 9.42
C SER A 94 1.42 0.08 8.68
N PRO A 95 2.20 -0.79 9.35
CA PRO A 95 3.25 -1.57 8.67
C PRO A 95 2.73 -2.34 7.45
N LEU A 96 1.57 -2.99 7.56
CA LEU A 96 0.97 -3.73 6.45
C LEU A 96 0.54 -2.82 5.30
N GLN A 97 -0.09 -1.69 5.58
CA GLN A 97 -0.47 -0.71 4.55
C GLN A 97 0.76 -0.19 3.81
N ARG A 98 1.86 0.06 4.51
CA ARG A 98 3.12 0.48 3.93
C ARG A 98 3.70 -0.57 2.99
N GLU A 99 3.72 -1.83 3.42
CA GLU A 99 4.15 -2.96 2.59
C GLU A 99 3.28 -3.11 1.34
N ASP A 100 1.97 -2.95 1.47
CA ASP A 100 1.02 -2.98 0.37
C ASP A 100 1.28 -1.84 -0.63
N VAL A 101 1.51 -0.61 -0.15
CA VAL A 101 1.84 0.55 -1.00
C VAL A 101 3.17 0.35 -1.73
N VAL A 102 4.19 -0.21 -1.05
CA VAL A 102 5.47 -0.55 -1.68
C VAL A 102 5.27 -1.60 -2.78
N ALA A 103 4.48 -2.65 -2.52
CA ALA A 103 4.16 -3.65 -3.52
C ALA A 103 3.42 -3.04 -4.72
N TYR A 104 2.52 -2.11 -4.49
CA TYR A 104 1.84 -1.37 -5.57
C TYR A 104 2.83 -0.53 -6.39
N LEU A 105 3.67 0.27 -5.75
CA LEU A 105 4.71 1.06 -6.43
C LEU A 105 5.59 0.18 -7.32
N LEU A 106 6.07 -0.94 -6.80
CA LEU A 106 6.92 -1.87 -7.55
C LEU A 106 6.17 -2.51 -8.74
N SER A 107 4.87 -2.75 -8.61
CA SER A 107 4.05 -3.27 -9.70
C SER A 107 3.92 -2.30 -10.89
N LEU A 108 4.04 -1.00 -10.64
CA LEU A 108 3.98 0.03 -11.69
C LEU A 108 5.19 0.01 -12.63
N ARG A 109 6.28 -0.67 -12.28
CA ARG A 109 7.44 -0.86 -13.17
C ARG A 109 7.13 -1.69 -14.41
N ALA A 110 6.14 -2.58 -14.31
CA ALA A 110 5.71 -3.41 -15.44
C ALA A 110 4.82 -2.64 -16.44
N THR A 111 4.43 -1.41 -16.09
CA THR A 111 3.60 -0.55 -16.95
C THR A 111 4.55 0.40 -17.72
N PRO A 112 4.57 0.34 -19.05
CA PRO A 112 5.42 1.22 -19.85
C PRO A 112 5.01 2.70 -19.73
#